data_22eda6e3c399f3fcb763a827b222961f
#
_entry.id   22eda6e3c399f3fcb763a827b222961f
#
_cell.length_a   1.000
_cell.length_b   1.000
_cell.length_c   1.000
_cell.angle_alpha   90.00
_cell.angle_beta   90.00
_cell.angle_gamma   90.00
#
_symmetry.space_group_name_H-M   'P 1'
#
loop_
_entity.id
_entity.type
_entity.pdbx_description
1 polymer ?
#
loop_
_entity_poly.entity_id
_entity_poly.type
_entity_poly.pdbx_seq_one_letter_code
_entity_poly.pdbx_strand_id
1 'polypeptide(L)'
;VASATIFRLQEAGLVNDQEFALAWATSRHNHKKISKRVIASELRQKGVTQEEINRALESIDDDAEYRSAFELAIKKYSTMSRLEPEVQIRRIQSLLQRKGFSFPVIARVMRELGIGVEFSD
;
A
#
# COMPACT_ATOMS: atom_id res chain seq x y z
N VAL A 1 -5.35 -0.04 19.19
CA VAL A 1 -6.36 -0.59 20.08
C VAL A 1 -7.35 -1.46 19.33
N ALA A 2 -7.86 -0.99 18.20
CA ALA A 2 -8.78 -1.79 17.39
C ALA A 2 -8.11 -3.08 16.90
N SER A 3 -6.84 -2.99 16.49
CA SER A 3 -6.10 -4.17 16.05
C SER A 3 -5.94 -5.19 17.14
N ALA A 4 -5.62 -4.75 18.35
CA ALA A 4 -5.45 -5.66 19.48
C ALA A 4 -6.76 -6.33 19.83
N THR A 5 -7.86 -5.60 19.76
CA THR A 5 -9.19 -6.16 20.05
C THR A 5 -9.55 -7.22 19.01
N ILE A 6 -9.30 -6.92 17.73
CA ILE A 6 -9.60 -7.87 16.65
C ILE A 6 -8.75 -9.13 16.83
N PHE A 7 -7.48 -8.97 17.16
CA PHE A 7 -6.58 -10.09 17.35
C PHE A 7 -7.07 -11.01 18.48
N ARG A 8 -7.50 -10.44 19.60
CA ARG A 8 -7.99 -11.24 20.72
C ARG A 8 -9.28 -12.00 20.37
N LEU A 9 -10.17 -11.34 19.66
CA LEU A 9 -11.41 -11.98 19.22
C LEU A 9 -11.13 -13.14 18.28
N GLN A 10 -10.14 -12.96 17.40
CA GLN A 10 -9.76 -14.02 16.49
C GLN A 10 -9.19 -15.22 17.25
N GLU A 11 -8.33 -14.97 18.22
CA GLU A 11 -7.76 -16.03 19.05
C GLU A 11 -8.85 -16.82 19.78
N ALA A 12 -9.87 -16.12 20.21
CA ALA A 12 -10.97 -16.74 20.91
C ALA A 12 -11.99 -17.42 19.99
N GLY A 13 -11.79 -17.32 18.67
CA GLY A 13 -12.70 -17.91 17.72
C GLY A 13 -14.00 -17.15 17.55
N LEU A 14 -14.03 -15.90 18.01
CA LEU A 14 -15.22 -15.06 17.96
C LEU A 14 -15.31 -14.18 16.74
N VAL A 15 -14.20 -14.03 16.01
CA VAL A 15 -14.14 -13.17 14.83
C VAL A 15 -14.12 -14.03 13.58
N ASN A 16 -15.02 -13.70 12.66
CA ASN A 16 -15.05 -14.31 11.35
C ASN A 16 -13.78 -13.89 10.59
N ASP A 17 -13.11 -14.85 9.96
CA ASP A 17 -11.86 -14.58 9.25
C ASP A 17 -12.05 -13.54 8.13
N GLN A 18 -13.21 -13.55 7.49
CA GLN A 18 -13.49 -12.58 6.44
C GLN A 18 -13.61 -11.16 7.01
N GLU A 19 -14.26 -11.02 8.15
CA GLU A 19 -14.36 -9.71 8.81
C GLU A 19 -13.01 -9.23 9.28
N PHE A 20 -12.21 -10.13 9.82
CA PHE A 20 -10.86 -9.80 10.25
C PHE A 20 -10.02 -9.32 9.07
N ALA A 21 -10.06 -10.07 7.97
CA ALA A 21 -9.27 -9.74 6.79
C ALA A 21 -9.66 -8.37 6.21
N LEU A 22 -10.96 -8.09 6.14
CA LEU A 22 -11.43 -6.81 5.64
C LEU A 22 -11.01 -5.65 6.54
N ALA A 23 -11.17 -5.82 7.84
CA ALA A 23 -10.78 -4.78 8.79
C ALA A 23 -9.28 -4.51 8.73
N TRP A 24 -8.49 -5.59 8.66
CA TRP A 24 -7.04 -5.47 8.55
C TRP A 24 -6.64 -4.74 7.28
N ALA A 25 -7.18 -5.18 6.13
CA ALA A 25 -6.85 -4.57 4.84
C ALA A 25 -7.21 -3.10 4.81
N THR A 26 -8.39 -2.74 5.29
CA THR A 26 -8.85 -1.36 5.30
C THR A 26 -7.97 -0.49 6.19
N SER A 27 -7.64 -0.98 7.38
CA SER A 27 -6.82 -0.24 8.32
C SER A 27 -5.41 -0.02 7.79
N ARG A 28 -4.80 -1.09 7.26
CA ARG A 28 -3.43 -0.99 6.77
C ARG A 28 -3.35 -0.06 5.56
N HIS A 29 -4.31 -0.17 4.65
CA HIS A 29 -4.30 0.68 3.46
C HIS A 29 -4.54 2.14 3.82
N ASN A 30 -5.55 2.42 4.66
CA ASN A 30 -5.93 3.80 4.97
C ASN A 30 -4.92 4.51 5.85
N HIS A 31 -4.35 3.81 6.82
CA HIS A 31 -3.47 4.45 7.80
C HIS A 31 -1.99 4.39 7.45
N LYS A 32 -1.56 3.34 6.76
CA LYS A 32 -0.15 3.14 6.46
C LYS A 32 0.20 3.28 4.99
N LYS A 33 -0.79 3.41 4.12
CA LYS A 33 -0.57 3.52 2.67
C LYS A 33 0.26 2.35 2.13
N ILE A 34 -0.09 1.15 2.57
CA ILE A 34 0.64 -0.06 2.19
C ILE A 34 -0.09 -0.76 1.05
N SER A 35 0.66 -1.30 0.11
CA SER A 35 0.09 -1.92 -1.08
C SER A 35 -0.70 -3.19 -0.77
N LYS A 36 -1.57 -3.57 -1.70
CA LYS A 36 -2.35 -4.80 -1.57
C LYS A 36 -1.46 -6.03 -1.42
N ARG A 37 -0.32 -6.05 -2.14
CA ARG A 37 0.59 -7.18 -2.10
C ARG A 37 1.13 -7.42 -0.69
N VAL A 38 1.51 -6.37 -0.01
CA VAL A 38 2.04 -6.48 1.35
C VAL A 38 0.93 -6.85 2.31
N ILE A 39 -0.26 -6.26 2.16
CA ILE A 39 -1.40 -6.60 3.00
C ILE A 39 -1.74 -8.09 2.86
N ALA A 40 -1.73 -8.60 1.63
CA ALA A 40 -2.00 -10.02 1.38
C ALA A 40 -0.99 -10.90 2.11
N SER A 41 0.29 -10.52 2.05
CA SER A 41 1.33 -11.27 2.74
C SER A 41 1.11 -11.29 4.24
N GLU A 42 0.74 -10.14 4.81
CA GLU A 42 0.46 -10.04 6.24
C GLU A 42 -0.69 -10.96 6.64
N LEU A 43 -1.76 -10.96 5.84
CA LEU A 43 -2.92 -11.79 6.13
C LEU A 43 -2.60 -13.28 6.02
N ARG A 44 -1.77 -13.66 5.05
CA ARG A 44 -1.34 -15.05 4.94
C ARG A 44 -0.58 -15.50 6.18
N GLN A 45 0.26 -14.63 6.71
CA GLN A 45 1.00 -14.94 7.93
C GLN A 45 0.09 -15.09 9.13
N LYS A 46 -1.09 -14.49 9.08
CA LYS A 46 -2.07 -14.59 10.16
C LYS A 46 -3.06 -15.75 9.96
N GLY A 47 -2.83 -16.55 8.92
CA GLY A 47 -3.63 -17.74 8.71
C GLY A 47 -4.91 -17.54 7.93
N VAL A 48 -5.09 -16.37 7.33
CA VAL A 48 -6.27 -16.10 6.50
C VAL A 48 -6.11 -16.81 5.15
N THR A 49 -7.17 -17.41 4.66
CA THR A 49 -7.12 -18.14 3.39
C THR A 49 -6.99 -17.18 2.22
N GLN A 50 -6.45 -17.68 1.11
CA GLN A 50 -6.28 -16.85 -0.07
C GLN A 50 -7.61 -16.32 -0.59
N GLU A 51 -8.66 -17.11 -0.51
CA GLU A 51 -9.99 -16.70 -0.93
C GLU A 51 -10.49 -15.51 -0.11
N GLU A 52 -10.32 -15.61 1.21
CA GLU A 52 -10.73 -14.53 2.11
C GLU A 52 -9.88 -13.27 1.89
N ILE A 53 -8.59 -13.46 1.62
CA ILE A 53 -7.70 -12.35 1.31
C ILE A 53 -8.17 -11.63 0.04
N ASN A 54 -8.48 -12.39 -0.99
CA ASN A 54 -8.92 -11.82 -2.26
C ASN A 54 -10.18 -10.98 -2.09
N ARG A 55 -11.13 -11.47 -1.31
CA ARG A 55 -12.36 -10.73 -1.05
C ARG A 55 -12.08 -9.43 -0.28
N ALA A 56 -11.20 -9.51 0.71
CA ALA A 56 -10.87 -8.32 1.49
C ALA A 56 -10.19 -7.26 0.62
N LEU A 57 -9.35 -7.68 -0.31
CA LEU A 57 -8.62 -6.75 -1.16
C LEU A 57 -9.48 -6.15 -2.27
N GLU A 58 -10.63 -6.75 -2.56
CA GLU A 58 -11.56 -6.19 -3.54
C GLU A 58 -12.04 -4.79 -3.15
N SER A 59 -12.04 -4.48 -1.87
CA SER A 59 -12.43 -3.16 -1.40
C SER A 59 -11.38 -2.10 -1.69
N ILE A 60 -10.19 -2.51 -2.08
CA ILE A 60 -9.09 -1.61 -2.43
C ILE A 60 -8.86 -1.77 -3.93
N ASP A 61 -9.43 -0.88 -4.72
CA ASP A 61 -9.26 -0.97 -6.17
C ASP A 61 -7.90 -0.37 -6.59
N ASP A 62 -7.57 -0.55 -7.88
CA ASP A 62 -6.29 -0.08 -8.39
C ASP A 62 -6.15 1.43 -8.32
N ASP A 63 -7.23 2.16 -8.49
CA ASP A 63 -7.19 3.62 -8.38
C ASP A 63 -6.94 4.06 -6.95
N ALA A 64 -7.52 3.36 -5.97
CA ALA A 64 -7.27 3.68 -4.57
C ALA A 64 -5.81 3.43 -4.23
N GLU A 65 -5.25 2.34 -4.73
CA GLU A 65 -3.83 2.03 -4.49
C GLU A 65 -2.93 3.07 -5.15
N TYR A 66 -3.25 3.47 -6.37
CA TYR A 66 -2.50 4.51 -7.05
C TYR A 66 -2.56 5.84 -6.28
N ARG A 67 -3.75 6.23 -5.82
CA ARG A 67 -3.90 7.48 -5.06
C ARG A 67 -3.06 7.47 -3.79
N SER A 68 -3.03 6.33 -3.09
CA SER A 68 -2.20 6.20 -1.90
C SER A 68 -0.72 6.38 -2.22
N ALA A 69 -0.27 5.75 -3.30
CA ALA A 69 1.12 5.87 -3.73
C ALA A 69 1.44 7.30 -4.12
N PHE A 70 0.52 7.94 -4.83
CA PHE A 70 0.71 9.31 -5.29
C PHE A 70 0.80 10.28 -4.10
N GLU A 71 -0.05 10.12 -3.11
CA GLU A 71 0.00 10.95 -1.90
C GLU A 71 1.32 10.83 -1.17
N LEU A 72 1.82 9.60 -1.05
CA LEU A 72 3.13 9.37 -0.44
C LEU A 72 4.23 10.06 -1.24
N ALA A 73 4.15 9.93 -2.57
CA ALA A 73 5.16 10.49 -3.45
C ALA A 73 5.17 12.01 -3.39
N ILE A 74 4.00 12.64 -3.41
CA ILE A 74 3.91 14.10 -3.33
C ILE A 74 4.48 14.60 -2.02
N LYS A 75 4.14 13.94 -0.93
CA LYS A 75 4.63 14.31 0.38
C LYS A 75 6.16 14.23 0.43
N LYS A 76 6.71 13.15 -0.12
CA LYS A 76 8.16 12.97 -0.16
C LYS A 76 8.81 14.01 -1.08
N TYR A 77 8.21 14.22 -2.24
CA TYR A 77 8.74 15.16 -3.23
C TYR A 77 8.83 16.58 -2.66
N SER A 78 7.84 16.97 -1.87
CA SER A 78 7.82 18.31 -1.29
C SER A 78 8.98 18.57 -0.32
N THR A 79 9.62 17.51 0.17
CA THR A 79 10.77 17.65 1.08
C THR A 79 12.10 17.66 0.34
N MET A 80 12.08 17.55 -0.99
CA MET A 80 13.30 17.34 -1.77
C MET A 80 13.53 18.42 -2.83
N SER A 81 13.00 19.62 -2.62
CA SER A 81 13.05 20.67 -3.64
C SER A 81 14.47 21.05 -4.02
N ARG A 82 15.44 20.81 -3.15
CA ARG A 82 16.83 21.20 -3.42
C ARG A 82 17.69 20.07 -3.97
N LEU A 83 17.12 18.88 -4.11
CA LEU A 83 17.86 17.74 -4.59
C LEU A 83 17.82 17.66 -6.10
N GLU A 84 18.86 17.06 -6.68
CA GLU A 84 18.90 16.82 -8.12
C GLU A 84 17.76 15.88 -8.53
N PRO A 85 17.22 16.06 -9.75
CA PRO A 85 16.12 15.22 -10.21
C PRO A 85 16.39 13.71 -10.10
N GLU A 86 17.62 13.29 -10.40
CA GLU A 86 17.97 11.87 -10.31
C GLU A 86 17.83 11.35 -8.89
N VAL A 87 18.23 12.17 -7.92
CA VAL A 87 18.11 11.79 -6.51
C VAL A 87 16.64 11.77 -6.09
N GLN A 88 15.88 12.75 -6.54
CA GLN A 88 14.45 12.80 -6.25
C GLN A 88 13.74 11.54 -6.75
N ILE A 89 14.01 11.16 -8.00
CA ILE A 89 13.41 9.98 -8.61
C ILE A 89 13.77 8.74 -7.81
N ARG A 90 15.05 8.57 -7.53
CA ARG A 90 15.52 7.37 -6.82
C ARG A 90 14.88 7.25 -5.45
N ARG A 91 14.78 8.35 -4.71
CA ARG A 91 14.24 8.31 -3.37
C ARG A 91 12.74 8.02 -3.34
N ILE A 92 12.01 8.58 -4.31
CA ILE A 92 10.57 8.29 -4.40
C ILE A 92 10.35 6.84 -4.79
N GLN A 93 11.09 6.35 -5.79
CA GLN A 93 10.98 4.96 -6.20
C GLN A 93 11.29 4.02 -5.04
N SER A 94 12.35 4.30 -4.29
CA SER A 94 12.72 3.47 -3.15
C SER A 94 11.64 3.46 -2.09
N LEU A 95 11.04 4.62 -1.82
CA LEU A 95 9.97 4.71 -0.85
C LEU A 95 8.78 3.84 -1.26
N LEU A 96 8.35 3.98 -2.51
CA LEU A 96 7.18 3.24 -2.99
C LEU A 96 7.46 1.74 -3.06
N GLN A 97 8.68 1.35 -3.42
CA GLN A 97 9.06 -0.05 -3.41
C GLN A 97 9.04 -0.63 -2.01
N ARG A 98 9.53 0.11 -1.03
CA ARG A 98 9.51 -0.35 0.36
C ARG A 98 8.09 -0.53 0.88
N LYS A 99 7.16 0.31 0.41
CA LYS A 99 5.76 0.16 0.78
C LYS A 99 5.07 -0.95 -0.01
N GLY A 100 5.76 -1.55 -0.96
CA GLY A 100 5.28 -2.71 -1.69
C GLY A 100 4.48 -2.42 -2.94
N PHE A 101 4.41 -1.17 -3.36
CA PHE A 101 3.67 -0.84 -4.58
C PHE A 101 4.32 -1.47 -5.80
N SER A 102 3.51 -1.88 -6.77
CA SER A 102 3.98 -2.55 -7.96
C SER A 102 4.65 -1.57 -8.92
N PHE A 103 5.46 -2.11 -9.80
CA PHE A 103 6.15 -1.30 -10.80
C PHE A 103 5.19 -0.46 -11.65
N PRO A 104 4.08 -1.00 -12.16
CA PRO A 104 3.14 -0.17 -12.93
C PRO A 104 2.58 1.00 -12.13
N VAL A 105 2.29 0.79 -10.85
CA VAL A 105 1.78 1.87 -10.00
C VAL A 105 2.87 2.94 -9.83
N ILE A 106 4.09 2.51 -9.55
CA ILE A 106 5.21 3.45 -9.38
C ILE A 106 5.44 4.24 -10.67
N ALA A 107 5.43 3.57 -11.80
CA ALA A 107 5.63 4.23 -13.09
C ALA A 107 4.56 5.28 -13.35
N ARG A 108 3.30 4.96 -13.03
CA ARG A 108 2.21 5.90 -13.20
C ARG A 108 2.39 7.13 -12.31
N VAL A 109 2.81 6.90 -11.06
CA VAL A 109 3.06 8.00 -10.13
C VAL A 109 4.16 8.92 -10.66
N MET A 110 5.25 8.32 -11.15
CA MET A 110 6.36 9.12 -11.65
C MET A 110 5.94 9.96 -12.87
N ARG A 111 5.13 9.39 -13.75
CA ARG A 111 4.62 10.14 -14.89
C ARG A 111 3.75 11.32 -14.46
N GLU A 112 2.88 11.08 -13.49
CA GLU A 112 1.96 12.14 -13.02
C GLU A 112 2.70 13.25 -12.30
N LEU A 113 3.80 12.93 -11.63
CA LEU A 113 4.63 13.95 -10.99
C LEU A 113 5.46 14.73 -12.00
N GLY A 114 5.58 14.22 -13.21
CA GLY A 114 6.36 14.90 -14.24
C GLY A 114 7.85 14.73 -14.10
N ILE A 115 8.29 13.75 -13.30
CA ILE A 115 9.71 13.46 -13.16
C ILE A 115 9.99 12.10 -13.77
N GLY A 116 11.14 11.98 -14.40
CA GLY A 116 11.51 10.75 -15.07
C GLY A 116 10.79 10.53 -16.39
N VAL A 117 10.01 11.51 -16.83
CA VAL A 117 9.22 11.38 -18.06
C VAL A 117 10.11 11.25 -19.28
N GLU A 118 11.23 11.93 -19.26
CA GLU A 118 12.17 11.92 -20.37
C GLU A 118 12.75 10.53 -20.62
N PHE A 119 12.62 9.64 -19.68
CA PHE A 119 13.14 8.28 -19.83
C PHE A 119 12.21 7.38 -20.59
N SER A 120 10.99 7.81 -20.82
CA SER A 120 10.02 6.98 -21.50
C SER A 120 10.07 7.11 -23.02
N ASP A 121 10.92 7.94 -23.51
CA ASP A 121 11.08 8.15 -24.97
C ASP A 121 11.97 7.11 -25.62
#